data_b75f1d645f7c822dd10e43dd0c47b046
#
_entry.id   b75f1d645f7c822dd10e43dd0c47b046
#
_cell.length_a   1.000
_cell.length_b   1.000
_cell.length_c   1.000
_cell.angle_alpha   90.00
_cell.angle_beta   90.00
_cell.angle_gamma   90.00
#
_symmetry.space_group_name_H-M   'P 1'
#
loop_
_entity.id
_entity.type
_entity.pdbx_description
1 polymer ?
#
loop_
_entity_poly.entity_id
_entity_poly.type
_entity_poly.pdbx_seq_one_letter_code
_entity_poly.pdbx_strand_id
1 'polypeptide(L)'
;MLCLQGFPRRFRPGLFPSFFDGDAVSFFKNVELVPGDPILGLTDAFRADPRADKVNLGVGIYYDEDGRIPVMGAVQQVERALAERSPARGYLPIDGMPDYRTATRELLFGADSPVIAEGRAISTQTIGGSGALRTGAELLKHALPFARIAISTPSWENHRAVFPAAGFEVVDYTYFDDEAHGLDFDGMLTDLGKLEAGTVVLLHACCHNPTGADLDQDQWRQVIALMHERSLVPFIDMAYQGFDQGIDEDARAIRMLAESPIRNFLVASSFSKSFSLYGERVGALTVVSASADEAERVQSQVKRLVRANYSSPSFHGAALVAGVLNDPDLRKQWADELGAMRTRIHALREGLVERLAAHGATGYGFIRDQAGMFSYSGLDRTQVERLRGEFGIYAVGTGRICVAGLNQDNLDQVARAVAEVSAG
;
A
#
# COMPACT_ATOMS: atom_id res chain seq x y z
N MET A 1 36.73 -19.62 39.23
CA MET A 1 38.01 -19.83 38.51
C MET A 1 37.64 -20.60 37.23
N LEU A 2 37.29 -19.93 36.14
CA LEU A 2 36.98 -20.52 34.85
C LEU A 2 37.64 -19.66 33.77
N CYS A 3 38.49 -20.31 32.99
CA CYS A 3 39.42 -19.74 32.01
C CYS A 3 38.74 -18.99 30.90
N LEU A 4 39.15 -17.73 30.70
CA LEU A 4 38.99 -16.97 29.45
C LEU A 4 40.04 -17.51 28.46
N GLN A 5 39.63 -18.26 27.45
CA GLN A 5 40.44 -18.59 26.28
C GLN A 5 40.23 -17.57 25.17
N GLY A 6 41.34 -17.10 24.63
CA GLY A 6 41.56 -15.93 23.82
C GLY A 6 40.93 -15.92 22.44
N PHE A 7 40.48 -14.74 22.05
CA PHE A 7 40.23 -14.33 20.66
C PHE A 7 41.57 -14.07 19.94
N PRO A 8 41.79 -14.55 18.71
CA PRO A 8 42.97 -14.23 17.95
C PRO A 8 42.93 -12.78 17.47
N ARG A 9 43.74 -11.92 18.05
CA ARG A 9 44.08 -10.61 17.53
C ARG A 9 44.97 -10.77 16.29
N ARG A 10 44.42 -10.55 15.09
CA ARG A 10 45.23 -10.10 13.96
C ARG A 10 44.45 -9.01 13.22
N PHE A 11 44.44 -7.80 13.79
CA PHE A 11 44.21 -6.58 13.01
C PHE A 11 45.48 -6.32 12.20
N ARG A 12 45.34 -6.34 10.86
CA ARG A 12 46.38 -5.80 9.97
C ARG A 12 46.33 -4.27 10.07
N PRO A 13 47.38 -3.58 10.53
CA PRO A 13 47.44 -2.13 10.41
C PRO A 13 47.73 -1.80 8.95
N GLY A 14 46.83 -1.11 8.27
CA GLY A 14 47.08 -0.64 6.90
C GLY A 14 45.85 -0.42 5.99
N LEU A 15 44.62 -0.53 6.50
CA LEU A 15 43.42 -0.37 5.66
C LEU A 15 42.52 0.80 6.04
N PHE A 16 42.92 1.67 6.96
CA PHE A 16 42.28 2.94 7.20
C PHE A 16 43.23 4.05 6.76
N PRO A 17 42.84 4.93 5.81
CA PRO A 17 43.61 6.15 5.58
C PRO A 17 43.71 6.91 6.90
N SER A 18 44.91 7.47 7.20
CA SER A 18 45.13 8.24 8.40
C SER A 18 44.18 9.42 8.46
N PHE A 19 43.27 9.43 9.42
CA PHE A 19 42.24 10.46 9.61
C PHE A 19 42.79 11.82 10.12
N PHE A 20 44.12 12.07 10.05
CA PHE A 20 44.75 13.22 10.67
C PHE A 20 45.70 14.03 9.76
N ASP A 21 45.45 14.07 8.46
CA ASP A 21 46.04 15.12 7.60
C ASP A 21 45.01 16.24 7.41
N GLY A 22 45.39 17.44 7.77
CA GLY A 22 44.70 18.69 8.01
C GLY A 22 43.59 19.22 7.08
N ASP A 23 43.10 18.45 6.14
CA ASP A 23 41.87 18.77 5.39
C ASP A 23 40.68 18.04 6.05
N ALA A 24 39.66 18.79 6.42
CA ALA A 24 38.45 18.24 7.03
C ALA A 24 37.86 17.10 6.15
N VAL A 25 38.07 15.86 6.58
CA VAL A 25 37.57 14.67 5.85
C VAL A 25 36.06 14.62 5.99
N SER A 26 35.35 14.98 4.91
CA SER A 26 33.90 14.83 4.84
C SER A 26 33.55 13.36 4.61
N PHE A 27 32.90 12.72 5.59
CA PHE A 27 32.38 11.35 5.46
C PHE A 27 31.30 11.22 4.38
N PHE A 28 30.65 12.32 4.03
CA PHE A 28 29.56 12.36 3.06
C PHE A 28 29.99 12.80 1.66
N LYS A 29 31.30 13.02 1.43
CA LYS A 29 31.83 13.51 0.15
C LYS A 29 31.43 12.65 -1.06
N ASN A 30 31.28 11.35 -0.84
CA ASN A 30 30.93 10.38 -1.89
C ASN A 30 29.46 9.92 -1.82
N VAL A 31 28.62 10.60 -1.02
CA VAL A 31 27.18 10.34 -1.03
C VAL A 31 26.58 10.95 -2.29
N GLU A 32 26.02 10.13 -3.13
CA GLU A 32 25.38 10.55 -4.36
C GLU A 32 24.07 11.29 -4.09
N LEU A 33 23.78 12.31 -4.88
CA LEU A 33 22.49 12.98 -4.88
C LEU A 33 21.46 12.07 -5.58
N VAL A 34 20.52 11.53 -4.81
CA VAL A 34 19.43 10.72 -5.33
C VAL A 34 18.34 11.64 -5.91
N PRO A 35 17.78 11.33 -7.10
CA PRO A 35 16.62 12.06 -7.62
C PRO A 35 15.47 12.07 -6.61
N GLY A 36 14.72 13.16 -6.58
CA GLY A 36 13.54 13.27 -5.73
C GLY A 36 12.49 12.18 -6.05
N ASP A 37 11.68 11.85 -5.05
CA ASP A 37 10.55 10.92 -5.24
C ASP A 37 9.64 11.42 -6.38
N PRO A 38 9.30 10.59 -7.38
CA PRO A 38 8.56 11.03 -8.56
C PRO A 38 7.15 11.54 -8.23
N ILE A 39 6.52 11.05 -7.14
CA ILE A 39 5.17 11.48 -6.74
C ILE A 39 5.25 12.74 -5.86
N LEU A 40 6.16 12.78 -4.89
CA LEU A 40 6.34 13.95 -4.01
C LEU A 40 6.92 15.14 -4.79
N GLY A 41 7.87 14.89 -5.69
CA GLY A 41 8.41 15.93 -6.59
C GLY A 41 7.36 16.52 -7.52
N LEU A 42 6.37 15.72 -7.94
CA LEU A 42 5.23 16.19 -8.71
C LEU A 42 4.35 17.16 -7.90
N THR A 43 4.17 16.88 -6.61
CA THR A 43 3.44 17.76 -5.68
C THR A 43 4.14 19.11 -5.50
N ASP A 44 5.46 19.11 -5.39
CA ASP A 44 6.23 20.35 -5.26
C ASP A 44 6.15 21.18 -6.56
N ALA A 45 6.25 20.53 -7.72
CA ALA A 45 6.06 21.19 -9.01
C ALA A 45 4.63 21.76 -9.15
N PHE A 46 3.60 21.02 -8.73
CA PHE A 46 2.23 21.51 -8.71
C PHE A 46 2.07 22.74 -7.81
N ARG A 47 2.65 22.73 -6.62
CA ARG A 47 2.59 23.89 -5.71
C ARG A 47 3.27 25.13 -6.27
N ALA A 48 4.39 24.95 -6.97
CA ALA A 48 5.16 26.03 -7.58
C ALA A 48 4.51 26.62 -8.85
N ASP A 49 3.58 25.92 -9.50
CA ASP A 49 2.89 26.37 -10.68
C ASP A 49 1.93 27.53 -10.34
N PRO A 50 2.03 28.70 -11.00
CA PRO A 50 1.20 29.86 -10.71
C PRO A 50 -0.22 29.78 -11.30
N ARG A 51 -0.53 28.80 -12.16
CA ARG A 51 -1.84 28.67 -12.82
C ARG A 51 -2.93 28.42 -11.78
N ALA A 52 -4.06 29.09 -11.92
CA ALA A 52 -5.19 28.97 -11.00
C ALA A 52 -6.05 27.72 -11.28
N ASP A 53 -6.08 27.27 -12.53
CA ASP A 53 -6.87 26.17 -13.06
C ASP A 53 -6.09 24.82 -13.12
N LYS A 54 -4.94 24.77 -12.48
CA LYS A 54 -4.11 23.54 -12.42
C LYS A 54 -4.80 22.42 -11.63
N VAL A 55 -4.63 21.18 -12.10
CA VAL A 55 -5.23 19.99 -11.49
C VAL A 55 -4.16 18.98 -11.08
N ASN A 56 -4.22 18.47 -9.84
CA ASN A 56 -3.27 17.46 -9.35
C ASN A 56 -3.93 16.07 -9.34
N LEU A 57 -3.53 15.22 -10.26
CA LEU A 57 -3.96 13.83 -10.37
C LEU A 57 -2.80 12.84 -10.07
N GLY A 58 -1.65 13.33 -9.61
CA GLY A 58 -0.48 12.49 -9.32
C GLY A 58 -0.51 11.85 -7.95
N VAL A 59 -1.11 12.50 -6.95
CA VAL A 59 -1.09 12.04 -5.55
C VAL A 59 -2.27 11.12 -5.26
N GLY A 60 -2.01 10.00 -4.58
CA GLY A 60 -3.03 9.05 -4.16
C GLY A 60 -3.79 9.50 -2.91
N ILE A 61 -4.49 10.61 -3.00
CA ILE A 61 -5.34 11.18 -1.94
C ILE A 61 -6.75 11.35 -2.51
N TYR A 62 -7.74 11.00 -1.69
CA TYR A 62 -9.13 11.31 -2.01
C TYR A 62 -9.43 12.78 -1.67
N TYR A 63 -10.04 13.47 -2.62
CA TYR A 63 -10.59 14.81 -2.42
C TYR A 63 -12.11 14.78 -2.60
N ASP A 64 -12.82 15.57 -1.80
CA ASP A 64 -14.26 15.79 -1.96
C ASP A 64 -14.57 16.73 -3.15
N GLU A 65 -15.83 17.08 -3.33
CA GLU A 65 -16.25 17.94 -4.43
C GLU A 65 -15.69 19.36 -4.34
N ASP A 66 -15.38 19.83 -3.11
CA ASP A 66 -14.75 21.13 -2.86
C ASP A 66 -13.21 21.10 -3.01
N GLY A 67 -12.63 19.95 -3.39
CA GLY A 67 -11.18 19.77 -3.51
C GLY A 67 -10.45 19.67 -2.16
N ARG A 68 -11.16 19.26 -1.09
CA ARG A 68 -10.61 19.11 0.27
C ARG A 68 -10.47 17.62 0.62
N ILE A 69 -9.49 17.31 1.47
CA ILE A 69 -9.41 15.99 2.09
C ILE A 69 -10.52 15.93 3.16
N PRO A 70 -11.51 15.02 3.02
CA PRO A 70 -12.57 14.96 4.01
C PRO A 70 -12.06 14.43 5.34
N VAL A 71 -12.57 14.98 6.43
CA VAL A 71 -12.43 14.38 7.75
C VAL A 71 -13.72 13.63 8.05
N MET A 72 -13.63 12.31 8.13
CA MET A 72 -14.81 11.44 8.31
C MET A 72 -15.52 11.74 9.64
N GLY A 73 -16.82 11.83 9.63
CA GLY A 73 -17.64 12.17 10.80
C GLY A 73 -17.51 11.15 11.93
N ALA A 74 -17.40 9.86 11.60
CA ALA A 74 -17.13 8.81 12.57
C ALA A 74 -15.79 9.01 13.29
N VAL A 75 -14.74 9.39 12.55
CA VAL A 75 -13.40 9.69 13.08
C VAL A 75 -13.44 10.92 13.98
N GLN A 76 -14.11 12.00 13.55
CA GLN A 76 -14.26 13.23 14.33
C GLN A 76 -14.93 13.01 15.69
N GLN A 77 -15.92 12.11 15.76
CA GLN A 77 -16.59 11.79 17.02
C GLN A 77 -15.64 11.13 18.01
N VAL A 78 -14.84 10.18 17.56
CA VAL A 78 -13.81 9.56 18.41
C VAL A 78 -12.75 10.57 18.83
N GLU A 79 -12.32 11.46 17.92
CA GLU A 79 -11.31 12.48 18.21
C GLU A 79 -11.80 13.44 19.30
N ARG A 80 -13.04 13.93 19.23
CA ARG A 80 -13.65 14.76 20.27
C ARG A 80 -13.72 14.03 21.61
N ALA A 81 -14.16 12.76 21.61
CA ALA A 81 -14.22 11.95 22.82
C ALA A 81 -12.83 11.70 23.44
N LEU A 82 -11.79 11.55 22.62
CA LEU A 82 -10.40 11.43 23.07
C LEU A 82 -9.89 12.77 23.68
N ALA A 83 -10.24 13.89 23.07
CA ALA A 83 -9.86 15.21 23.58
C ALA A 83 -10.52 15.49 24.95
N GLU A 84 -11.80 15.17 25.10
CA GLU A 84 -12.55 15.34 26.36
C GLU A 84 -12.01 14.45 27.48
N ARG A 85 -11.71 13.18 27.18
CA ARG A 85 -11.16 12.22 28.16
C ARG A 85 -9.71 12.48 28.52
N SER A 86 -8.96 13.17 27.64
CA SER A 86 -7.53 13.48 27.81
C SER A 86 -6.70 12.33 28.39
N PRO A 87 -6.68 11.14 27.78
CA PRO A 87 -5.99 9.99 28.34
C PRO A 87 -4.48 10.22 28.44
N ALA A 88 -3.84 9.58 29.41
CA ALA A 88 -2.40 9.60 29.56
C ALA A 88 -1.71 9.04 28.28
N ARG A 89 -0.65 9.70 27.84
CA ARG A 89 0.11 9.35 26.61
C ARG A 89 1.33 8.48 26.93
N GLY A 90 1.13 7.37 27.68
CA GLY A 90 2.18 6.38 27.92
C GLY A 90 2.58 5.62 26.66
N TYR A 91 3.73 4.93 26.72
CA TYR A 91 4.12 4.04 25.62
C TYR A 91 3.10 2.90 25.45
N LEU A 92 2.71 2.65 24.22
CA LEU A 92 1.93 1.46 23.89
C LEU A 92 2.78 0.18 24.02
N PRO A 93 2.16 -0.99 24.13
CA PRO A 93 2.85 -2.26 23.90
C PRO A 93 3.59 -2.23 22.56
N ILE A 94 4.70 -2.95 22.47
CA ILE A 94 5.55 -2.97 21.26
C ILE A 94 4.76 -3.38 20.00
N ASP A 95 3.80 -4.29 20.16
CA ASP A 95 2.91 -4.75 19.10
C ASP A 95 1.66 -3.87 18.90
N GLY A 96 1.55 -2.78 19.64
CA GLY A 96 0.47 -1.80 19.51
C GLY A 96 -0.72 -2.02 20.44
N MET A 97 -1.73 -1.19 20.28
CA MET A 97 -2.95 -1.17 21.08
C MET A 97 -3.75 -2.47 20.92
N PRO A 98 -4.13 -3.19 22.01
CA PRO A 98 -4.84 -4.47 21.91
C PRO A 98 -6.15 -4.38 21.13
N ASP A 99 -6.99 -3.39 21.43
CA ASP A 99 -8.29 -3.21 20.78
C ASP A 99 -8.16 -2.93 19.28
N TYR A 100 -7.17 -2.14 18.89
CA TYR A 100 -6.83 -1.88 17.49
C TYR A 100 -6.43 -3.17 16.76
N ARG A 101 -5.56 -3.99 17.37
CA ARG A 101 -5.09 -5.24 16.78
C ARG A 101 -6.23 -6.24 16.59
N THR A 102 -7.14 -6.32 17.54
CA THR A 102 -8.33 -7.18 17.45
C THR A 102 -9.25 -6.71 16.35
N ALA A 103 -9.63 -5.43 16.35
CA ALA A 103 -10.48 -4.84 15.32
C ALA A 103 -9.89 -4.99 13.90
N THR A 104 -8.56 -4.88 13.77
CA THR A 104 -7.89 -5.11 12.47
C THR A 104 -8.05 -6.55 11.98
N ARG A 105 -7.89 -7.56 12.85
CA ARG A 105 -8.08 -8.96 12.46
C ARG A 105 -9.52 -9.24 12.06
N GLU A 106 -10.47 -8.74 12.85
CA GLU A 106 -11.90 -8.88 12.56
C GLU A 106 -12.31 -8.21 11.25
N LEU A 107 -11.71 -7.07 10.93
CA LEU A 107 -11.95 -6.38 9.67
C LEU A 107 -11.48 -7.21 8.46
N LEU A 108 -10.32 -7.86 8.57
CA LEU A 108 -9.75 -8.67 7.50
C LEU A 108 -10.47 -10.01 7.31
N PHE A 109 -10.68 -10.74 8.42
CA PHE A 109 -11.12 -12.14 8.36
C PHE A 109 -12.59 -12.34 8.71
N GLY A 110 -13.25 -11.37 9.35
CA GLY A 110 -14.52 -11.57 10.05
C GLY A 110 -14.30 -12.08 11.48
N ALA A 111 -15.16 -11.67 12.41
CA ALA A 111 -15.02 -12.00 13.84
C ALA A 111 -15.06 -13.53 14.12
N ASP A 112 -15.85 -14.27 13.34
CA ASP A 112 -16.03 -15.72 13.50
C ASP A 112 -15.00 -16.56 12.73
N SER A 113 -13.96 -15.94 12.17
CA SER A 113 -12.98 -16.64 11.35
C SER A 113 -12.18 -17.68 12.13
N PRO A 114 -12.02 -18.92 11.60
CA PRO A 114 -11.22 -19.97 12.25
C PRO A 114 -9.78 -19.55 12.54
N VAL A 115 -9.13 -18.75 11.68
CA VAL A 115 -7.73 -18.32 11.92
C VAL A 115 -7.60 -17.41 13.14
N ILE A 116 -8.68 -16.69 13.52
CA ILE A 116 -8.75 -15.90 14.75
C ILE A 116 -9.02 -16.83 15.95
N ALA A 117 -10.06 -17.66 15.84
CA ALA A 117 -10.48 -18.57 16.93
C ALA A 117 -9.38 -19.57 17.31
N GLU A 118 -8.60 -20.05 16.34
CA GLU A 118 -7.45 -20.94 16.52
C GLU A 118 -6.18 -20.23 17.00
N GLY A 119 -6.20 -18.90 17.16
CA GLY A 119 -5.04 -18.12 17.58
C GLY A 119 -3.89 -18.06 16.54
N ARG A 120 -4.16 -18.36 15.28
CA ARG A 120 -3.19 -18.42 14.19
C ARG A 120 -2.89 -17.05 13.58
N ALA A 121 -3.82 -16.11 13.67
CA ALA A 121 -3.67 -14.76 13.14
C ALA A 121 -3.20 -13.79 14.24
N ILE A 122 -2.07 -13.18 14.04
CA ILE A 122 -1.54 -12.10 14.88
C ILE A 122 -1.51 -10.80 14.09
N SER A 123 -1.81 -9.67 14.76
CA SER A 123 -1.63 -8.34 14.16
C SER A 123 -0.72 -7.48 15.02
N THR A 124 0.11 -6.68 14.37
CA THR A 124 1.00 -5.69 14.97
C THR A 124 0.74 -4.34 14.34
N GLN A 125 0.51 -3.34 15.17
CA GLN A 125 0.37 -1.95 14.72
C GLN A 125 1.68 -1.44 14.13
N THR A 126 1.61 -0.77 12.97
CA THR A 126 2.78 -0.27 12.24
C THR A 126 2.63 1.19 11.84
N ILE A 127 3.72 1.79 11.40
CA ILE A 127 3.76 3.18 10.89
C ILE A 127 3.21 3.18 9.45
N GLY A 128 1.89 3.11 9.32
CA GLY A 128 1.17 2.97 8.05
C GLY A 128 1.45 1.65 7.33
N GLY A 129 0.89 1.50 6.14
CA GLY A 129 1.11 0.33 5.27
C GLY A 129 2.57 0.12 4.89
N SER A 130 3.33 1.19 4.62
CA SER A 130 4.76 1.10 4.33
C SER A 130 5.55 0.48 5.49
N GLY A 131 5.20 0.84 6.74
CA GLY A 131 5.78 0.21 7.93
C GLY A 131 5.41 -1.26 8.05
N ALA A 132 4.17 -1.65 7.64
CA ALA A 132 3.75 -3.04 7.61
C ALA A 132 4.53 -3.85 6.57
N LEU A 133 4.66 -3.34 5.35
CA LEU A 133 5.44 -3.97 4.28
C LEU A 133 6.91 -4.15 4.70
N ARG A 134 7.52 -3.10 5.26
CA ARG A 134 8.92 -3.15 5.71
C ARG A 134 9.12 -4.16 6.83
N THR A 135 8.29 -4.13 7.87
CA THR A 135 8.39 -5.07 9.00
C THR A 135 8.15 -6.51 8.55
N GLY A 136 7.17 -6.73 7.65
CA GLY A 136 6.90 -8.03 7.06
C GLY A 136 8.05 -8.54 6.19
N ALA A 137 8.66 -7.67 5.39
CA ALA A 137 9.84 -8.00 4.59
C ALA A 137 11.03 -8.41 5.47
N GLU A 138 11.32 -7.68 6.54
CA GLU A 138 12.39 -8.03 7.48
C GLU A 138 12.11 -9.36 8.20
N LEU A 139 10.86 -9.61 8.61
CA LEU A 139 10.45 -10.89 9.19
C LEU A 139 10.69 -12.05 8.22
N LEU A 140 10.21 -11.91 6.98
CA LEU A 140 10.36 -12.93 5.96
C LEU A 140 11.83 -13.16 5.61
N LYS A 141 12.63 -12.11 5.49
CA LYS A 141 14.07 -12.24 5.20
C LYS A 141 14.82 -12.93 6.32
N HIS A 142 14.39 -12.73 7.58
CA HIS A 142 14.92 -13.45 8.73
C HIS A 142 14.52 -14.94 8.71
N ALA A 143 13.27 -15.25 8.37
CA ALA A 143 12.75 -16.62 8.31
C ALA A 143 13.21 -17.39 7.07
N LEU A 144 13.35 -16.69 5.94
CA LEU A 144 13.69 -17.22 4.61
C LEU A 144 14.87 -16.43 4.00
N PRO A 145 16.11 -16.61 4.49
CA PRO A 145 17.25 -15.75 4.15
C PRO A 145 17.58 -15.69 2.64
N PHE A 146 17.26 -16.76 1.91
CA PHE A 146 17.57 -16.88 0.47
C PHE A 146 16.36 -16.60 -0.43
N ALA A 147 15.17 -16.33 0.15
CA ALA A 147 13.98 -16.03 -0.63
C ALA A 147 14.16 -14.77 -1.48
N ARG A 148 13.62 -14.83 -2.69
CA ARG A 148 13.34 -13.68 -3.57
C ARG A 148 11.93 -13.20 -3.36
N ILE A 149 11.61 -12.01 -3.86
CA ILE A 149 10.24 -11.52 -3.91
C ILE A 149 9.84 -11.23 -5.35
N ALA A 150 8.68 -11.74 -5.76
CA ALA A 150 8.05 -11.44 -7.03
C ALA A 150 7.07 -10.27 -6.86
N ILE A 151 7.19 -9.26 -7.73
CA ILE A 151 6.38 -8.04 -7.73
C ILE A 151 5.74 -7.89 -9.10
N SER A 152 4.47 -7.50 -9.15
CA SER A 152 3.74 -7.27 -10.41
C SER A 152 4.39 -6.17 -11.26
N THR A 153 4.25 -6.30 -12.56
CA THR A 153 4.65 -5.26 -13.52
C THR A 153 3.41 -4.78 -14.27
N PRO A 154 3.02 -3.51 -14.05
CA PRO A 154 3.56 -2.54 -13.09
C PRO A 154 3.15 -2.81 -11.64
N SER A 155 3.69 -2.05 -10.69
CA SER A 155 3.31 -2.05 -9.27
C SER A 155 3.54 -0.67 -8.65
N TRP A 156 3.09 -0.45 -7.41
CA TRP A 156 3.42 0.74 -6.67
C TRP A 156 4.94 0.88 -6.52
N GLU A 157 5.47 2.03 -6.92
CA GLU A 157 6.92 2.26 -7.07
C GLU A 157 7.69 1.97 -5.77
N ASN A 158 7.07 2.27 -4.61
CA ASN A 158 7.72 2.06 -3.32
C ASN A 158 7.91 0.59 -2.94
N HIS A 159 7.20 -0.35 -3.57
CA HIS A 159 7.47 -1.79 -3.40
C HIS A 159 8.91 -2.11 -3.77
N ARG A 160 9.40 -1.54 -4.89
CA ARG A 160 10.78 -1.73 -5.36
C ARG A 160 11.84 -1.00 -4.50
N ALA A 161 11.43 -0.14 -3.59
CA ALA A 161 12.32 0.47 -2.59
C ALA A 161 12.33 -0.33 -1.28
N VAL A 162 11.15 -0.74 -0.80
CA VAL A 162 10.98 -1.40 0.50
C VAL A 162 11.68 -2.76 0.56
N PHE A 163 11.46 -3.62 -0.46
CA PHE A 163 11.94 -4.99 -0.40
C PHE A 163 13.45 -5.13 -0.62
N PRO A 164 14.10 -4.44 -1.57
CA PRO A 164 15.57 -4.43 -1.66
C PRO A 164 16.22 -3.86 -0.41
N ALA A 165 15.63 -2.82 0.21
CA ALA A 165 16.14 -2.27 1.47
C ALA A 165 16.03 -3.26 2.65
N ALA A 166 15.16 -4.28 2.57
CA ALA A 166 15.11 -5.41 3.49
C ALA A 166 16.03 -6.58 3.07
N GLY A 167 16.76 -6.44 1.96
CA GLY A 167 17.71 -7.44 1.46
C GLY A 167 17.11 -8.49 0.51
N PHE A 168 15.93 -8.24 -0.06
CA PHE A 168 15.37 -9.10 -1.09
C PHE A 168 15.94 -8.77 -2.47
N GLU A 169 16.20 -9.81 -3.25
CA GLU A 169 16.26 -9.73 -4.70
C GLU A 169 14.82 -9.70 -5.23
N VAL A 170 14.52 -8.72 -6.08
CA VAL A 170 13.21 -8.56 -6.70
C VAL A 170 13.21 -9.24 -8.06
N VAL A 171 12.19 -10.03 -8.33
CA VAL A 171 11.86 -10.57 -9.65
C VAL A 171 10.48 -10.06 -10.07
N ASP A 172 10.28 -9.93 -11.36
CA ASP A 172 9.02 -9.44 -11.92
C ASP A 172 8.11 -10.60 -12.30
N TYR A 173 6.78 -10.35 -12.22
CA TYR A 173 5.79 -11.17 -12.90
C TYR A 173 4.83 -10.28 -13.69
N THR A 174 4.37 -10.78 -14.81
CA THR A 174 3.40 -10.13 -15.69
C THR A 174 2.08 -9.93 -14.96
N TYR A 175 1.47 -8.75 -15.10
CA TYR A 175 0.19 -8.44 -14.47
C TYR A 175 -0.76 -7.67 -15.38
N PHE A 176 -0.26 -6.75 -16.17
CA PHE A 176 -1.07 -5.83 -16.96
C PHE A 176 -0.68 -5.87 -18.43
N ASP A 177 -1.69 -5.87 -19.29
CA ASP A 177 -1.56 -5.73 -20.75
C ASP A 177 -1.84 -4.28 -21.14
N ASP A 178 -0.81 -3.58 -21.60
CA ASP A 178 -0.89 -2.18 -22.02
C ASP A 178 -1.73 -1.98 -23.28
N GLU A 179 -1.88 -3.01 -24.14
CA GLU A 179 -2.69 -2.93 -25.37
C GLU A 179 -4.18 -3.16 -25.06
N ALA A 180 -4.48 -4.16 -24.22
CA ALA A 180 -5.84 -4.45 -23.78
C ALA A 180 -6.32 -3.51 -22.66
N HIS A 181 -5.43 -2.75 -22.04
CA HIS A 181 -5.69 -1.92 -20.86
C HIS A 181 -6.34 -2.68 -19.69
N GLY A 182 -5.94 -3.93 -19.51
CA GLY A 182 -6.51 -4.85 -18.54
C GLY A 182 -5.50 -5.80 -17.92
N LEU A 183 -6.00 -6.76 -17.15
CA LEU A 183 -5.19 -7.80 -16.52
C LEU A 183 -4.70 -8.81 -17.58
N ASP A 184 -3.39 -9.05 -17.65
CA ASP A 184 -2.81 -10.22 -18.34
C ASP A 184 -2.75 -11.41 -17.39
N PHE A 185 -3.89 -12.07 -17.22
CA PHE A 185 -4.02 -13.17 -16.28
C PHE A 185 -3.22 -14.41 -16.70
N ASP A 186 -3.18 -14.73 -17.98
CA ASP A 186 -2.44 -15.89 -18.51
C ASP A 186 -0.93 -15.67 -18.37
N GLY A 187 -0.44 -14.47 -18.64
CA GLY A 187 0.93 -14.06 -18.40
C GLY A 187 1.30 -14.15 -16.93
N MET A 188 0.42 -13.66 -16.05
CA MET A 188 0.60 -13.76 -14.60
C MET A 188 0.75 -15.20 -14.14
N LEU A 189 -0.17 -16.10 -14.50
CA LEU A 189 -0.10 -17.53 -14.12
C LEU A 189 1.15 -18.19 -14.67
N THR A 190 1.53 -17.87 -15.93
CA THR A 190 2.73 -18.40 -16.56
C THR A 190 3.99 -18.02 -15.77
N ASP A 191 4.11 -16.78 -15.36
CA ASP A 191 5.30 -16.31 -14.64
C ASP A 191 5.34 -16.79 -13.20
N LEU A 192 4.21 -16.77 -12.48
CA LEU A 192 4.11 -17.35 -11.13
C LEU A 192 4.44 -18.85 -11.14
N GLY A 193 4.03 -19.57 -12.17
CA GLY A 193 4.33 -21.01 -12.36
C GLY A 193 5.82 -21.33 -12.55
N LYS A 194 6.65 -20.36 -12.95
CA LYS A 194 8.11 -20.51 -13.11
C LYS A 194 8.89 -20.19 -11.83
N LEU A 195 8.25 -19.59 -10.81
CA LEU A 195 8.93 -19.19 -9.60
C LEU A 195 9.41 -20.40 -8.78
N GLU A 196 10.55 -20.26 -8.13
CA GLU A 196 11.08 -21.25 -7.22
C GLU A 196 10.27 -21.32 -5.92
N ALA A 197 10.16 -22.51 -5.35
CA ALA A 197 9.50 -22.70 -4.06
C ALA A 197 10.12 -21.80 -2.97
N GLY A 198 9.29 -21.24 -2.12
CA GLY A 198 9.69 -20.25 -1.10
C GLY A 198 9.84 -18.82 -1.60
N THR A 199 9.64 -18.55 -2.91
CA THR A 199 9.57 -17.17 -3.39
C THR A 199 8.36 -16.48 -2.77
N VAL A 200 8.58 -15.28 -2.24
CA VAL A 200 7.50 -14.41 -1.75
C VAL A 200 6.80 -13.77 -2.95
N VAL A 201 5.49 -13.79 -3.00
CA VAL A 201 4.71 -13.11 -4.04
C VAL A 201 3.92 -11.98 -3.41
N LEU A 202 4.22 -10.76 -3.83
CA LEU A 202 3.48 -9.58 -3.41
C LEU A 202 2.26 -9.40 -4.30
N LEU A 203 1.08 -9.33 -3.67
CA LEU A 203 -0.21 -9.19 -4.33
C LEU A 203 -0.99 -8.03 -3.71
N HIS A 204 -1.72 -7.27 -4.51
CA HIS A 204 -2.73 -6.35 -3.99
C HIS A 204 -4.04 -7.12 -3.77
N ALA A 205 -4.70 -6.92 -2.63
CA ALA A 205 -5.97 -7.57 -2.35
C ALA A 205 -7.12 -7.02 -3.22
N CYS A 206 -7.09 -5.71 -3.46
CA CYS A 206 -8.03 -4.94 -4.27
C CYS A 206 -7.40 -3.61 -4.69
N CYS A 207 -8.00 -2.94 -5.66
CA CYS A 207 -7.61 -1.61 -6.15
C CYS A 207 -6.11 -1.55 -6.51
N HIS A 208 -5.68 -2.44 -7.38
CA HIS A 208 -4.27 -2.58 -7.77
C HIS A 208 -3.65 -1.23 -8.16
N ASN A 209 -2.59 -0.84 -7.48
CA ASN A 209 -1.85 0.39 -7.77
C ASN A 209 -0.62 0.07 -8.63
N PRO A 210 -0.54 0.56 -9.90
CA PRO A 210 -1.23 1.73 -10.45
C PRO A 210 -2.45 1.45 -11.34
N THR A 211 -2.77 0.19 -11.68
CA THR A 211 -3.61 -0.14 -12.82
C THR A 211 -5.11 -0.04 -12.57
N GLY A 212 -5.55 -0.28 -11.34
CA GLY A 212 -6.97 -0.46 -11.03
C GLY A 212 -7.57 -1.75 -11.63
N ALA A 213 -6.77 -2.60 -12.28
CA ALA A 213 -7.21 -3.90 -12.76
C ALA A 213 -7.04 -4.94 -11.66
N ASP A 214 -8.13 -5.55 -11.21
CA ASP A 214 -8.14 -6.48 -10.10
C ASP A 214 -8.49 -7.91 -10.56
N LEU A 215 -8.02 -8.90 -9.80
CA LEU A 215 -8.41 -10.29 -9.98
C LEU A 215 -9.86 -10.51 -9.53
N ASP A 216 -10.64 -11.22 -10.33
CA ASP A 216 -11.94 -11.73 -9.91
C ASP A 216 -11.80 -12.95 -8.97
N GLN A 217 -12.95 -13.46 -8.46
CA GLN A 217 -12.95 -14.56 -7.52
C GLN A 217 -12.39 -15.86 -8.11
N ASP A 218 -12.67 -16.16 -9.37
CA ASP A 218 -12.21 -17.38 -10.03
C ASP A 218 -10.71 -17.30 -10.31
N GLN A 219 -10.24 -16.13 -10.67
CA GLN A 219 -8.82 -15.84 -10.85
C GLN A 219 -8.07 -15.95 -9.52
N TRP A 220 -8.64 -15.42 -8.42
CA TRP A 220 -8.07 -15.60 -7.08
C TRP A 220 -7.97 -17.07 -6.68
N ARG A 221 -9.00 -17.90 -6.97
CA ARG A 221 -8.93 -19.36 -6.70
C ARG A 221 -7.76 -20.00 -7.45
N GLN A 222 -7.58 -19.65 -8.72
CA GLN A 222 -6.48 -20.20 -9.55
C GLN A 222 -5.11 -19.75 -9.02
N VAL A 223 -4.94 -18.47 -8.70
CA VAL A 223 -3.69 -17.95 -8.12
C VAL A 223 -3.36 -18.63 -6.81
N ILE A 224 -4.33 -18.76 -5.88
CA ILE A 224 -4.14 -19.44 -4.60
C ILE A 224 -3.76 -20.92 -4.80
N ALA A 225 -4.43 -21.62 -5.72
CA ALA A 225 -4.13 -23.01 -6.03
C ALA A 225 -2.70 -23.16 -6.57
N LEU A 226 -2.30 -22.30 -7.52
CA LEU A 226 -0.95 -22.28 -8.09
C LEU A 226 0.10 -21.96 -7.03
N MET A 227 -0.15 -20.98 -6.18
CA MET A 227 0.78 -20.64 -5.09
C MET A 227 0.96 -21.78 -4.10
N HIS A 228 -0.12 -22.51 -3.79
CA HIS A 228 -0.03 -23.71 -2.95
C HIS A 228 0.80 -24.81 -3.64
N GLU A 229 0.49 -25.13 -4.88
CA GLU A 229 1.21 -26.14 -5.69
C GLU A 229 2.71 -25.84 -5.79
N ARG A 230 3.05 -24.57 -6.04
CA ARG A 230 4.43 -24.11 -6.21
C ARG A 230 5.13 -23.79 -4.89
N SER A 231 4.45 -23.94 -3.75
CA SER A 231 4.97 -23.57 -2.42
C SER A 231 5.46 -22.12 -2.34
N LEU A 232 4.71 -21.20 -2.93
CA LEU A 232 4.99 -19.76 -2.88
C LEU A 232 4.43 -19.14 -1.60
N VAL A 233 4.99 -18.02 -1.16
CA VAL A 233 4.62 -17.34 0.09
C VAL A 233 3.83 -16.08 -0.20
N PRO A 234 2.50 -16.02 0.07
CA PRO A 234 1.71 -14.83 -0.17
C PRO A 234 2.05 -13.69 0.79
N PHE A 235 2.28 -12.49 0.23
CA PHE A 235 2.32 -11.24 0.97
C PHE A 235 1.34 -10.27 0.33
N ILE A 236 0.27 -9.95 1.04
CA ILE A 236 -0.85 -9.17 0.51
C ILE A 236 -0.73 -7.71 0.96
N ASP A 237 -0.79 -6.77 0.03
CA ASP A 237 -0.96 -5.34 0.31
C ASP A 237 -2.45 -4.98 0.27
N MET A 238 -2.96 -4.48 1.40
CA MET A 238 -4.34 -4.04 1.59
C MET A 238 -4.36 -2.56 1.97
N ALA A 239 -4.18 -1.68 0.98
CA ALA A 239 -4.15 -0.24 1.21
C ALA A 239 -5.51 0.44 0.96
N TYR A 240 -6.43 -0.23 0.28
CA TYR A 240 -7.65 0.40 -0.28
C TYR A 240 -8.95 -0.34 0.08
N GLN A 241 -8.99 -1.09 1.18
CA GLN A 241 -10.19 -1.80 1.61
C GLN A 241 -11.40 -0.85 1.71
N GLY A 242 -12.48 -1.19 1.03
CA GLY A 242 -13.72 -0.43 0.95
C GLY A 242 -13.83 0.51 -0.26
N PHE A 243 -12.82 0.56 -1.13
CA PHE A 243 -12.80 1.47 -2.30
C PHE A 243 -13.19 0.81 -3.62
N ASP A 244 -13.35 -0.53 -3.70
CA ASP A 244 -13.82 -1.21 -4.90
C ASP A 244 -15.29 -1.60 -4.79
N GLN A 245 -15.62 -2.72 -4.13
CA GLN A 245 -16.98 -3.23 -4.03
C GLN A 245 -17.58 -3.01 -2.64
N GLY A 246 -16.78 -3.09 -1.60
CA GLY A 246 -17.21 -2.94 -0.21
C GLY A 246 -16.13 -3.37 0.76
N ILE A 247 -16.38 -3.14 2.04
CA ILE A 247 -15.40 -3.45 3.10
C ILE A 247 -15.16 -4.96 3.18
N ASP A 248 -16.23 -5.75 3.10
CA ASP A 248 -16.17 -7.21 3.19
C ASP A 248 -15.77 -7.86 1.86
N GLU A 249 -16.28 -7.32 0.76
CA GLU A 249 -15.97 -7.77 -0.59
C GLU A 249 -14.49 -7.59 -0.92
N ASP A 250 -13.92 -6.47 -0.57
CA ASP A 250 -12.51 -6.16 -0.82
C ASP A 250 -11.55 -7.01 0.03
N ALA A 251 -12.02 -7.56 1.16
CA ALA A 251 -11.27 -8.51 1.98
C ALA A 251 -11.38 -9.98 1.51
N ARG A 252 -12.17 -10.26 0.49
CA ARG A 252 -12.50 -11.63 0.05
C ARG A 252 -11.26 -12.45 -0.30
N ALA A 253 -10.31 -11.88 -1.01
CA ALA A 253 -9.06 -12.55 -1.35
C ALA A 253 -8.29 -13.04 -0.11
N ILE A 254 -8.26 -12.24 0.94
CA ILE A 254 -7.61 -12.57 2.22
C ILE A 254 -8.38 -13.70 2.94
N ARG A 255 -9.70 -13.66 2.90
CA ARG A 255 -10.56 -14.72 3.48
C ARG A 255 -10.40 -16.05 2.73
N MET A 256 -10.34 -15.99 1.39
CA MET A 256 -10.05 -17.16 0.56
C MET A 256 -8.68 -17.78 0.86
N LEU A 257 -7.64 -16.95 1.08
CA LEU A 257 -6.34 -17.43 1.54
C LEU A 257 -6.43 -18.09 2.92
N ALA A 258 -7.16 -17.50 3.86
CA ALA A 258 -7.32 -18.05 5.21
C ALA A 258 -8.03 -19.42 5.23
N GLU A 259 -8.94 -19.66 4.27
CA GLU A 259 -9.68 -20.91 4.08
C GLU A 259 -8.92 -21.94 3.23
N SER A 260 -7.85 -21.53 2.56
CA SER A 260 -7.07 -22.37 1.66
C SER A 260 -6.11 -23.31 2.39
N PRO A 261 -5.47 -24.28 1.68
CA PRO A 261 -4.39 -25.09 2.23
C PRO A 261 -3.12 -24.29 2.57
N ILE A 262 -2.97 -23.04 2.11
CA ILE A 262 -1.84 -22.19 2.45
C ILE A 262 -1.91 -21.82 3.92
N ARG A 263 -0.93 -22.27 4.70
CA ARG A 263 -0.96 -22.11 6.16
C ARG A 263 -0.32 -20.82 6.64
N ASN A 264 0.57 -20.23 5.85
CA ASN A 264 1.39 -19.08 6.22
C ASN A 264 1.30 -17.99 5.15
N PHE A 265 0.85 -16.81 5.54
CA PHE A 265 0.83 -15.62 4.67
C PHE A 265 0.83 -14.34 5.49
N LEU A 266 1.13 -13.23 4.85
CA LEU A 266 1.20 -11.92 5.47
C LEU A 266 0.22 -10.95 4.80
N VAL A 267 -0.32 -10.02 5.59
CA VAL A 267 -1.14 -8.92 5.11
C VAL A 267 -0.59 -7.61 5.67
N ALA A 268 -0.26 -6.67 4.79
CA ALA A 268 0.06 -5.29 5.14
C ALA A 268 -1.18 -4.42 4.93
N SER A 269 -1.78 -3.95 6.02
CA SER A 269 -2.97 -3.09 5.97
C SER A 269 -2.60 -1.63 6.20
N SER A 270 -3.31 -0.73 5.50
CA SER A 270 -3.20 0.72 5.71
C SER A 270 -4.58 1.31 5.96
N PHE A 271 -4.67 2.18 6.96
CA PHE A 271 -5.88 2.95 7.25
C PHE A 271 -5.78 4.41 6.76
N SER A 272 -4.72 4.73 6.00
CA SER A 272 -4.51 6.08 5.46
C SER A 272 -5.65 6.54 4.57
N LYS A 273 -6.19 5.65 3.73
CA LYS A 273 -7.24 6.00 2.76
C LYS A 273 -8.64 5.74 3.33
N SER A 274 -8.90 4.54 3.81
CA SER A 274 -10.22 4.12 4.31
C SER A 274 -10.72 4.91 5.54
N PHE A 275 -9.83 5.60 6.24
CA PHE A 275 -10.16 6.50 7.36
C PHE A 275 -9.79 7.96 7.09
N SER A 276 -9.31 8.31 5.91
CA SER A 276 -8.74 9.64 5.61
C SER A 276 -7.63 10.09 6.59
N LEU A 277 -6.88 9.16 7.15
CA LEU A 277 -5.83 9.38 8.17
C LEU A 277 -4.42 9.38 7.56
N TYR A 278 -4.23 10.02 6.43
CA TYR A 278 -2.96 10.01 5.67
C TYR A 278 -1.75 10.45 6.51
N GLY A 279 -1.92 11.48 7.34
CA GLY A 279 -0.87 12.05 8.20
C GLY A 279 -0.62 11.28 9.48
N GLU A 280 -1.58 10.46 9.93
CA GLU A 280 -1.51 9.74 11.21
C GLU A 280 -0.60 8.51 11.19
N ARG A 281 -0.20 8.05 9.99
CA ARG A 281 0.68 6.91 9.82
C ARG A 281 0.21 5.65 10.54
N VAL A 282 -1.03 5.25 10.33
CA VAL A 282 -1.67 4.09 10.96
C VAL A 282 -1.86 2.95 9.98
N GLY A 283 -1.38 1.77 10.35
CA GLY A 283 -1.45 0.53 9.59
C GLY A 283 -1.17 -0.68 10.46
N ALA A 284 -1.20 -1.86 9.89
CA ALA A 284 -0.94 -3.10 10.60
C ALA A 284 -0.26 -4.15 9.72
N LEU A 285 0.68 -4.88 10.30
CA LEU A 285 1.14 -6.15 9.77
C LEU A 285 0.35 -7.27 10.44
N THR A 286 -0.38 -8.04 9.66
CA THR A 286 -1.05 -9.26 10.12
C THR A 286 -0.33 -10.48 9.53
N VAL A 287 0.00 -11.45 10.38
CA VAL A 287 0.64 -12.69 9.96
C VAL A 287 -0.28 -13.86 10.35
N VAL A 288 -0.58 -14.71 9.39
CA VAL A 288 -1.25 -15.99 9.63
C VAL A 288 -0.20 -17.09 9.65
N SER A 289 -0.22 -17.90 10.71
CA SER A 289 0.72 -18.98 10.97
C SER A 289 0.03 -20.34 10.92
N ALA A 290 0.80 -21.42 10.82
CA ALA A 290 0.28 -22.78 10.75
C ALA A 290 -0.38 -23.24 12.06
N SER A 291 0.04 -22.66 13.20
CA SER A 291 -0.52 -22.97 14.54
C SER A 291 -0.39 -21.75 15.46
N ALA A 292 -1.10 -21.76 16.60
CA ALA A 292 -0.97 -20.74 17.64
C ALA A 292 0.45 -20.65 18.21
N ASP A 293 1.11 -21.78 18.43
CA ASP A 293 2.50 -21.81 18.94
C ASP A 293 3.48 -21.18 17.94
N GLU A 294 3.25 -21.34 16.63
CA GLU A 294 4.03 -20.68 15.60
C GLU A 294 3.73 -19.17 15.59
N ALA A 295 2.45 -18.79 15.69
CA ALA A 295 2.04 -17.40 15.76
C ALA A 295 2.68 -16.67 16.96
N GLU A 296 2.78 -17.29 18.12
CA GLU A 296 3.47 -16.73 19.29
C GLU A 296 4.96 -16.49 19.03
N ARG A 297 5.65 -17.47 18.43
CA ARG A 297 7.06 -17.30 18.04
C ARG A 297 7.25 -16.18 17.03
N VAL A 298 6.39 -16.12 16.01
CA VAL A 298 6.40 -15.04 15.00
C VAL A 298 6.15 -13.69 15.66
N GLN A 299 5.15 -13.57 16.54
CA GLN A 299 4.86 -12.35 17.29
C GLN A 299 6.10 -11.86 18.07
N SER A 300 6.84 -12.77 18.68
CA SER A 300 8.06 -12.41 19.43
C SER A 300 9.13 -11.80 18.53
N GLN A 301 9.31 -12.33 17.32
CA GLN A 301 10.27 -11.79 16.35
C GLN A 301 9.79 -10.44 15.78
N VAL A 302 8.51 -10.28 15.45
CA VAL A 302 7.94 -9.01 15.01
C VAL A 302 8.15 -7.92 16.07
N LYS A 303 7.89 -8.23 17.35
CA LYS A 303 8.16 -7.31 18.47
C LYS A 303 9.64 -6.89 18.52
N ARG A 304 10.58 -7.80 18.28
CA ARG A 304 12.01 -7.48 18.23
C ARG A 304 12.33 -6.52 17.08
N LEU A 305 11.77 -6.74 15.90
CA LEU A 305 11.93 -5.86 14.73
C LEU A 305 11.35 -4.46 15.00
N VAL A 306 10.12 -4.39 15.51
CA VAL A 306 9.49 -3.12 15.91
C VAL A 306 10.35 -2.38 16.95
N ARG A 307 10.82 -3.10 18.00
CA ARG A 307 11.66 -2.51 19.05
C ARG A 307 12.95 -1.91 18.51
N ALA A 308 13.55 -2.55 17.50
CA ALA A 308 14.78 -2.08 16.87
C ALA A 308 14.55 -0.90 15.92
N ASN A 309 13.37 -0.81 15.30
CA ASN A 309 13.07 0.18 14.27
C ASN A 309 12.52 1.50 14.87
N TYR A 310 11.37 1.43 15.57
CA TYR A 310 10.69 2.62 16.13
C TYR A 310 10.24 2.45 17.58
N SER A 311 10.73 1.41 18.26
CA SER A 311 10.51 1.14 19.70
C SER A 311 9.09 0.71 20.06
N SER A 312 8.10 1.53 19.78
CA SER A 312 6.66 1.27 19.91
C SER A 312 5.89 2.21 18.98
N PRO A 313 4.68 1.81 18.54
CA PRO A 313 3.91 2.64 17.61
C PRO A 313 3.27 3.85 18.30
N SER A 314 2.76 4.77 17.47
CA SER A 314 2.04 5.97 17.91
C SER A 314 0.64 5.63 18.43
N PHE A 315 0.14 6.43 19.38
CA PHE A 315 -1.16 6.21 20.01
C PHE A 315 -2.33 6.70 19.15
N HIS A 316 -2.26 7.95 18.63
CA HIS A 316 -3.43 8.71 18.20
C HIS A 316 -4.20 8.04 17.05
N GLY A 317 -3.55 7.79 15.93
CA GLY A 317 -4.23 7.18 14.78
C GLY A 317 -4.84 5.80 15.08
N ALA A 318 -4.15 4.98 15.89
CA ALA A 318 -4.68 3.67 16.30
C ALA A 318 -5.90 3.81 17.23
N ALA A 319 -5.91 4.81 18.11
CA ALA A 319 -7.04 5.08 18.99
C ALA A 319 -8.27 5.54 18.20
N LEU A 320 -8.07 6.32 17.12
CA LEU A 320 -9.16 6.74 16.22
C LEU A 320 -9.76 5.52 15.50
N VAL A 321 -8.92 4.70 14.88
CA VAL A 321 -9.37 3.49 14.17
C VAL A 321 -10.06 2.51 15.12
N ALA A 322 -9.45 2.22 16.27
CA ALA A 322 -10.05 1.32 17.26
C ALA A 322 -11.38 1.86 17.80
N GLY A 323 -11.46 3.17 18.06
CA GLY A 323 -12.67 3.81 18.54
C GLY A 323 -13.84 3.71 17.57
N VAL A 324 -13.56 3.84 16.27
CA VAL A 324 -14.58 3.67 15.23
C VAL A 324 -14.97 2.20 15.05
N LEU A 325 -13.99 1.30 14.92
CA LEU A 325 -14.27 -0.11 14.60
C LEU A 325 -14.93 -0.91 15.73
N ASN A 326 -14.68 -0.53 17.00
CA ASN A 326 -15.22 -1.21 18.16
C ASN A 326 -16.57 -0.63 18.65
N ASP A 327 -17.04 0.47 18.05
CA ASP A 327 -18.38 1.01 18.28
C ASP A 327 -19.26 0.67 17.07
N PRO A 328 -20.36 -0.11 17.24
CA PRO A 328 -21.19 -0.54 16.11
C PRO A 328 -21.82 0.61 15.33
N ASP A 329 -22.21 1.70 16.00
CA ASP A 329 -22.84 2.85 15.34
C ASP A 329 -21.81 3.66 14.56
N LEU A 330 -20.63 3.89 15.14
CA LEU A 330 -19.53 4.58 14.45
C LEU A 330 -18.96 3.75 13.30
N ARG A 331 -18.86 2.42 13.47
CA ARG A 331 -18.46 1.50 12.40
C ARG A 331 -19.42 1.55 11.23
N LYS A 332 -20.74 1.57 11.52
CA LYS A 332 -21.76 1.72 10.47
C LYS A 332 -21.64 3.06 9.78
N GLN A 333 -21.51 4.15 10.53
CA GLN A 333 -21.34 5.49 9.95
C GLN A 333 -20.10 5.56 9.06
N TRP A 334 -18.96 5.03 9.52
CA TRP A 334 -17.73 4.97 8.74
C TRP A 334 -17.91 4.18 7.44
N ALA A 335 -18.61 3.04 7.50
CA ALA A 335 -18.90 2.23 6.32
C ALA A 335 -19.77 2.98 5.30
N ASP A 336 -20.78 3.71 5.78
CA ASP A 336 -21.66 4.53 4.94
C ASP A 336 -20.87 5.70 4.30
N GLU A 337 -20.04 6.40 5.05
CA GLU A 337 -19.17 7.48 4.55
C GLU A 337 -18.17 6.97 3.50
N LEU A 338 -17.52 5.84 3.74
CA LEU A 338 -16.60 5.22 2.79
C LEU A 338 -17.34 4.74 1.54
N GLY A 339 -18.56 4.20 1.70
CA GLY A 339 -19.46 3.84 0.58
C GLY A 339 -19.82 5.04 -0.30
N ALA A 340 -20.05 6.20 0.29
CA ALA A 340 -20.31 7.44 -0.46
C ALA A 340 -19.04 7.88 -1.24
N MET A 341 -17.85 7.77 -0.65
CA MET A 341 -16.58 8.05 -1.35
C MET A 341 -16.40 7.12 -2.56
N ARG A 342 -16.63 5.81 -2.39
CA ARG A 342 -16.58 4.82 -3.47
C ARG A 342 -17.56 5.14 -4.60
N THR A 343 -18.83 5.41 -4.26
CA THR A 343 -19.89 5.76 -5.24
C THR A 343 -19.49 6.99 -6.05
N ARG A 344 -18.90 8.00 -5.39
CA ARG A 344 -18.41 9.20 -6.08
C ARG A 344 -17.27 8.88 -7.05
N ILE A 345 -16.32 8.02 -6.68
CA ILE A 345 -15.23 7.61 -7.57
C ILE A 345 -15.78 6.92 -8.82
N HIS A 346 -16.76 6.02 -8.68
CA HIS A 346 -17.42 5.38 -9.83
C HIS A 346 -18.11 6.40 -10.74
N ALA A 347 -18.82 7.36 -10.17
CA ALA A 347 -19.47 8.44 -10.94
C ALA A 347 -18.44 9.31 -11.68
N LEU A 348 -17.28 9.57 -11.09
CA LEU A 348 -16.21 10.32 -11.75
C LEU A 348 -15.56 9.54 -12.88
N ARG A 349 -15.40 8.22 -12.76
CA ARG A 349 -14.91 7.36 -13.86
C ARG A 349 -15.88 7.40 -15.04
N GLU A 350 -17.17 7.18 -14.78
CA GLU A 350 -18.21 7.24 -15.80
C GLU A 350 -18.23 8.61 -16.49
N GLY A 351 -18.28 9.69 -15.71
CA GLY A 351 -18.28 11.04 -16.24
C GLY A 351 -17.01 11.40 -17.02
N LEU A 352 -15.84 10.85 -16.63
CA LEU A 352 -14.61 11.05 -17.40
C LEU A 352 -14.69 10.39 -18.77
N VAL A 353 -15.14 9.14 -18.85
CA VAL A 353 -15.27 8.41 -20.12
C VAL A 353 -16.30 9.05 -21.05
N GLU A 354 -17.45 9.50 -20.51
CA GLU A 354 -18.45 10.23 -21.30
C GLU A 354 -17.90 11.51 -21.92
N ARG A 355 -17.13 12.31 -21.14
CA ARG A 355 -16.54 13.56 -21.63
C ARG A 355 -15.41 13.32 -22.60
N LEU A 356 -14.56 12.30 -22.36
CA LEU A 356 -13.54 11.88 -23.33
C LEU A 356 -14.16 11.55 -24.68
N ALA A 357 -15.24 10.76 -24.70
CA ALA A 357 -15.98 10.45 -25.93
C ALA A 357 -16.58 11.71 -26.59
N ALA A 358 -17.13 12.64 -25.81
CA ALA A 358 -17.65 13.91 -26.31
C ALA A 358 -16.56 14.79 -26.96
N HIS A 359 -15.32 14.70 -26.48
CA HIS A 359 -14.15 15.35 -27.07
C HIS A 359 -13.46 14.51 -28.17
N GLY A 360 -14.07 13.39 -28.61
CA GLY A 360 -13.60 12.56 -29.72
C GLY A 360 -12.62 11.45 -29.33
N ALA A 361 -12.27 11.30 -28.07
CA ALA A 361 -11.42 10.22 -27.56
C ALA A 361 -12.26 9.01 -27.14
N THR A 362 -12.47 8.05 -28.07
CA THR A 362 -13.43 6.93 -27.89
C THR A 362 -12.81 5.66 -27.31
N GLY A 363 -11.48 5.55 -27.19
CA GLY A 363 -10.76 4.34 -26.76
C GLY A 363 -10.68 4.14 -25.23
N TYR A 364 -11.31 4.97 -24.41
CA TYR A 364 -11.11 5.05 -22.96
C TYR A 364 -12.16 4.30 -22.12
N GLY A 365 -12.95 3.42 -22.74
CA GLY A 365 -14.00 2.66 -22.04
C GLY A 365 -13.48 1.82 -20.86
N PHE A 366 -12.26 1.31 -20.96
CA PHE A 366 -11.60 0.51 -19.93
C PHE A 366 -11.46 1.22 -18.55
N ILE A 367 -11.49 2.56 -18.52
CA ILE A 367 -11.45 3.33 -17.27
C ILE A 367 -12.64 2.98 -16.36
N ARG A 368 -13.79 2.58 -16.91
CA ARG A 368 -14.98 2.16 -16.15
C ARG A 368 -14.73 0.89 -15.34
N ASP A 369 -13.96 -0.04 -15.93
CA ASP A 369 -13.73 -1.36 -15.39
C ASP A 369 -12.60 -1.39 -14.35
N GLN A 370 -11.83 -0.29 -14.26
CA GLN A 370 -10.76 -0.16 -13.27
C GLN A 370 -11.31 0.20 -11.88
N ALA A 371 -10.73 -0.38 -10.84
CA ALA A 371 -11.16 -0.24 -9.45
C ALA A 371 -10.34 0.78 -8.64
N GLY A 372 -10.92 1.28 -7.56
CA GLY A 372 -10.23 2.13 -6.58
C GLY A 372 -9.96 3.56 -7.05
N MET A 373 -8.98 4.20 -6.42
CA MET A 373 -8.70 5.63 -6.58
C MET A 373 -7.95 5.98 -7.87
N PHE A 374 -7.30 5.00 -8.52
CA PHE A 374 -6.43 5.24 -9.66
C PHE A 374 -7.02 4.75 -10.97
N SER A 375 -6.60 5.38 -12.06
CA SER A 375 -6.73 4.87 -13.41
C SER A 375 -5.37 4.85 -14.09
N TYR A 376 -5.06 3.76 -14.78
CA TYR A 376 -3.92 3.66 -15.67
C TYR A 376 -4.40 4.04 -17.07
N SER A 377 -4.16 5.29 -17.43
CA SER A 377 -4.88 5.94 -18.52
C SER A 377 -4.42 5.54 -19.94
N GLY A 378 -3.32 4.78 -20.05
CA GLY A 378 -2.70 4.46 -21.34
C GLY A 378 -1.89 5.61 -21.96
N LEU A 379 -1.80 6.76 -21.28
CA LEU A 379 -0.97 7.88 -21.76
C LEU A 379 0.51 7.57 -21.57
N ASP A 380 1.30 7.83 -22.60
CA ASP A 380 2.75 7.74 -22.54
C ASP A 380 3.37 8.95 -21.81
N ARG A 381 4.68 8.85 -21.54
CA ARG A 381 5.43 9.91 -20.85
C ARG A 381 5.35 11.26 -21.57
N THR A 382 5.41 11.28 -22.90
CA THR A 382 5.38 12.51 -23.69
C THR A 382 4.02 13.19 -23.57
N GLN A 383 2.95 12.40 -23.64
CA GLN A 383 1.58 12.88 -23.46
C GLN A 383 1.35 13.42 -22.05
N VAL A 384 1.87 12.74 -21.00
CA VAL A 384 1.83 13.22 -19.62
C VAL A 384 2.62 14.53 -19.43
N GLU A 385 3.77 14.67 -20.07
CA GLU A 385 4.55 15.90 -20.03
C GLU A 385 3.82 17.06 -20.72
N ARG A 386 3.11 16.79 -21.81
CA ARG A 386 2.22 17.75 -22.47
C ARG A 386 1.04 18.16 -21.59
N LEU A 387 0.37 17.20 -20.92
CA LEU A 387 -0.70 17.50 -19.95
C LEU A 387 -0.22 18.51 -18.90
N ARG A 388 0.96 18.28 -18.35
CA ARG A 388 1.55 19.19 -17.35
C ARG A 388 1.94 20.54 -17.94
N GLY A 389 2.65 20.54 -19.07
CA GLY A 389 3.21 21.77 -19.67
C GLY A 389 2.15 22.68 -20.26
N GLU A 390 1.25 22.11 -21.06
CA GLU A 390 0.25 22.85 -21.83
C GLU A 390 -1.01 23.14 -21.00
N PHE A 391 -1.48 22.17 -20.18
CA PHE A 391 -2.78 22.24 -19.52
C PHE A 391 -2.74 22.35 -17.99
N GLY A 392 -1.56 22.26 -17.36
CA GLY A 392 -1.47 22.32 -15.89
C GLY A 392 -2.03 21.09 -15.18
N ILE A 393 -2.16 19.97 -15.88
CA ILE A 393 -2.66 18.73 -15.31
C ILE A 393 -1.48 17.83 -14.95
N TYR A 394 -1.37 17.52 -13.66
CA TYR A 394 -0.25 16.80 -13.07
C TYR A 394 -0.63 15.33 -12.88
N ALA A 395 -0.15 14.45 -13.74
CA ALA A 395 -0.26 13.01 -13.67
C ALA A 395 1.11 12.36 -13.45
N VAL A 396 1.18 11.10 -13.01
CA VAL A 396 2.43 10.36 -12.90
C VAL A 396 2.93 10.01 -14.30
N GLY A 397 4.26 10.09 -14.53
CA GLY A 397 4.86 9.88 -15.85
C GLY A 397 4.63 8.50 -16.49
N THR A 398 4.06 7.55 -15.75
CA THR A 398 3.62 6.24 -16.23
C THR A 398 2.18 6.24 -16.78
N GLY A 399 1.51 7.38 -16.84
CA GLY A 399 0.10 7.46 -17.24
C GLY A 399 -0.90 7.22 -16.11
N ARG A 400 -0.47 6.98 -14.86
CA ARG A 400 -1.38 6.86 -13.73
C ARG A 400 -2.00 8.21 -13.37
N ILE A 401 -3.31 8.26 -13.25
CA ILE A 401 -4.08 9.39 -12.73
C ILE A 401 -4.86 8.98 -11.47
N CYS A 402 -5.02 9.90 -10.53
CA CYS A 402 -5.90 9.72 -9.36
C CYS A 402 -7.30 10.24 -9.72
N VAL A 403 -8.22 9.32 -10.03
CA VAL A 403 -9.62 9.67 -10.35
C VAL A 403 -10.31 10.36 -9.17
N ALA A 404 -9.93 9.99 -7.95
CA ALA A 404 -10.44 10.61 -6.73
C ALA A 404 -10.02 12.09 -6.54
N GLY A 405 -9.13 12.60 -7.39
CA GLY A 405 -8.76 14.03 -7.47
C GLY A 405 -9.60 14.84 -8.43
N LEU A 406 -10.49 14.19 -9.20
CA LEU A 406 -11.45 14.85 -10.07
C LEU A 406 -12.67 15.38 -9.28
N ASN A 407 -13.33 16.37 -9.85
CA ASN A 407 -14.63 16.89 -9.42
C ASN A 407 -15.40 17.43 -10.62
N GLN A 408 -16.65 17.87 -10.43
CA GLN A 408 -17.47 18.36 -11.54
C GLN A 408 -16.86 19.60 -12.23
N ASP A 409 -16.12 20.44 -11.50
CA ASP A 409 -15.55 21.65 -12.06
C ASP A 409 -14.33 21.37 -12.97
N ASN A 410 -13.51 20.34 -12.67
CA ASN A 410 -12.28 20.02 -13.41
C ASN A 410 -12.42 18.87 -14.42
N LEU A 411 -13.50 18.09 -14.34
CA LEU A 411 -13.68 16.86 -15.11
C LEU A 411 -13.67 17.08 -16.63
N ASP A 412 -14.37 18.12 -17.12
CA ASP A 412 -14.40 18.45 -18.54
C ASP A 412 -13.06 18.99 -19.04
N GLN A 413 -12.39 19.85 -18.24
CA GLN A 413 -11.04 20.35 -18.53
C GLN A 413 -10.06 19.19 -18.70
N VAL A 414 -10.07 18.22 -17.78
CA VAL A 414 -9.19 17.05 -17.81
C VAL A 414 -9.50 16.17 -19.02
N ALA A 415 -10.77 15.89 -19.28
CA ALA A 415 -11.19 15.07 -20.44
C ALA A 415 -10.77 15.70 -21.77
N ARG A 416 -10.98 17.01 -21.95
CA ARG A 416 -10.54 17.74 -23.15
C ARG A 416 -9.02 17.67 -23.33
N ALA A 417 -8.27 17.93 -22.26
CA ALA A 417 -6.81 17.90 -22.33
C ALA A 417 -6.26 16.51 -22.65
N VAL A 418 -6.82 15.45 -22.04
CA VAL A 418 -6.47 14.06 -22.36
C VAL A 418 -6.80 13.74 -23.82
N ALA A 419 -7.95 14.12 -24.32
CA ALA A 419 -8.33 13.91 -25.73
C ALA A 419 -7.35 14.61 -26.68
N GLU A 420 -6.94 15.84 -26.36
CA GLU A 420 -6.03 16.64 -27.19
C GLU A 420 -4.61 16.08 -27.25
N VAL A 421 -4.05 15.64 -26.11
CA VAL A 421 -2.71 15.03 -26.10
C VAL A 421 -2.69 13.63 -26.69
N SER A 422 -3.83 12.92 -26.74
CA SER A 422 -3.95 11.59 -27.33
C SER A 422 -4.14 11.63 -28.86
N ALA A 423 -4.62 12.73 -29.41
CA ALA A 423 -4.86 12.88 -30.87
C ALA A 423 -3.59 13.24 -31.65
N GLY A 424 -2.53 13.64 -30.99
CA GLY A 424 -1.25 14.09 -31.58
C GLY A 424 -0.05 13.32 -31.15
#